data_d4e9bab172d183d40a2c677e2093aff9
#
_entry.id   d4e9bab172d183d40a2c677e2093aff9
#
_cell.length_a   1.000
_cell.length_b   1.000
_cell.length_c   1.000
_cell.angle_alpha   90.00
_cell.angle_beta   90.00
_cell.angle_gamma   90.00
#
_symmetry.space_group_name_H-M   'P 1'
#
loop_
_entity.id
_entity.type
_entity.pdbx_description
1 polymer ?
#
loop_
_entity_poly.entity_id
_entity_poly.type
_entity_poly.pdbx_seq_one_letter_code
_entity_poly.pdbx_strand_id
1 'polypeptide(L)'
;MPKKIKNCFYKKLTFEKMLAAHQRARKNKAFKKEVILFELNLENNIINLINNIKSGKYRLGEYHSFTIYEPKERIIKALPYVDRVVHQWYVEEFIKPYIVPRFISTSFACLTDKGTHKAVEQIEKYMRIYKRNSEDFWILKCDIKRYFYSINPNILYEILKKYISDKKLLEFTKLLIFDSRGQFGDIGIPIGNYTSQFFANIYLNELDYYVKRDLKIKYYVRYMDDFILLLPNKKDCIEIKTKIEEFLYSKLELSLNSKSRYYPYKMGVNFCGYRIFTTHRLLRLRSKKKIKSNVKHWNKLYSKNKLNIQYTLQSLASWIRSFFSL
;
A
#
# COMPACT_ATOMS: atom_id res chain seq x y z
N MET A 1 -1.05 24.05 -12.61
CA MET A 1 -0.50 22.72 -12.30
C MET A 1 0.31 22.79 -11.02
N PRO A 2 0.23 21.81 -10.12
CA PRO A 2 1.07 21.79 -8.92
C PRO A 2 2.55 21.76 -9.32
N LYS A 3 3.39 22.54 -8.62
CA LYS A 3 4.83 22.67 -8.93
C LYS A 3 5.54 21.31 -8.86
N LYS A 4 6.34 20.97 -9.90
CA LYS A 4 7.21 19.78 -9.89
C LYS A 4 8.29 19.92 -8.81
N ILE A 5 8.80 18.79 -8.32
CA ILE A 5 9.96 18.75 -7.42
C ILE A 5 11.18 19.22 -8.19
N LYS A 6 11.84 20.29 -7.74
CA LYS A 6 12.99 20.92 -8.41
C LYS A 6 14.12 21.20 -7.44
N ASN A 7 15.35 20.98 -7.87
CA ASN A 7 16.60 21.44 -7.23
C ASN A 7 16.65 21.22 -5.71
N CYS A 8 16.15 20.08 -5.24
CA CYS A 8 16.08 19.80 -3.80
C CYS A 8 16.80 18.53 -3.37
N PHE A 9 17.31 17.71 -4.30
CA PHE A 9 17.93 16.42 -3.97
C PHE A 9 19.04 16.58 -2.93
N TYR A 10 20.07 17.36 -3.23
CA TYR A 10 21.20 17.57 -2.32
C TYR A 10 20.83 18.36 -1.06
N LYS A 11 19.86 19.29 -1.15
CA LYS A 11 19.33 20.03 0.02
C LYS A 11 18.65 19.13 1.05
N LYS A 12 18.15 17.99 0.59
CA LYS A 12 17.47 16.99 1.42
C LYS A 12 18.35 15.80 1.79
N LEU A 13 19.55 15.72 1.25
CA LEU A 13 20.53 14.68 1.56
C LEU A 13 21.49 15.21 2.66
N THR A 14 20.98 15.35 3.88
CA THR A 14 21.70 15.82 5.06
C THR A 14 21.78 14.73 6.13
N PHE A 15 22.72 14.90 7.08
CA PHE A 15 22.90 13.99 8.20
C PHE A 15 21.62 13.85 9.03
N GLU A 16 21.01 14.99 9.40
CA GLU A 16 19.81 15.03 10.24
C GLU A 16 18.64 14.29 9.61
N LYS A 17 18.45 14.44 8.30
CA LYS A 17 17.36 13.77 7.57
C LYS A 17 17.60 12.27 7.44
N MET A 18 18.85 11.87 7.23
CA MET A 18 19.22 10.46 7.16
C MET A 18 19.14 9.81 8.55
N LEU A 19 19.54 10.52 9.62
CA LEU A 19 19.36 10.09 11.01
C LEU A 19 17.86 9.91 11.34
N ALA A 20 17.03 10.87 10.96
CA ALA A 20 15.58 10.76 11.15
C ALA A 20 14.98 9.57 10.37
N ALA A 21 15.50 9.27 9.18
CA ALA A 21 15.11 8.09 8.42
C ALA A 21 15.52 6.78 9.12
N HIS A 22 16.74 6.74 9.68
CA HIS A 22 17.19 5.63 10.52
C HIS A 22 16.28 5.42 11.71
N GLN A 23 15.94 6.49 12.47
CA GLN A 23 15.05 6.40 13.62
C GLN A 23 13.67 5.81 13.25
N ARG A 24 13.14 6.16 12.07
CA ARG A 24 11.90 5.56 11.55
C ARG A 24 12.08 4.09 11.15
N ALA A 25 13.18 3.76 10.48
CA ALA A 25 13.46 2.40 10.03
C ALA A 25 13.66 1.41 11.18
N ARG A 26 14.27 1.85 12.30
CA ARG A 26 14.53 1.03 13.51
C ARG A 26 13.31 0.81 14.39
N LYS A 27 12.24 1.60 14.24
CA LYS A 27 11.06 1.52 15.11
C LYS A 27 10.52 0.10 15.19
N ASN A 28 10.40 -0.46 16.41
CA ASN A 28 10.00 -1.84 16.72
C ASN A 28 10.97 -2.93 16.19
N LYS A 29 12.23 -2.56 15.87
CA LYS A 29 13.25 -3.48 15.31
C LYS A 29 14.64 -3.26 15.94
N ALA A 30 14.76 -2.43 16.96
CA ALA A 30 16.05 -2.05 17.58
C ALA A 30 16.87 -3.28 18.05
N PHE A 31 16.19 -4.38 18.43
CA PHE A 31 16.82 -5.64 18.87
C PHE A 31 17.36 -6.51 17.72
N LYS A 32 17.15 -6.15 16.47
CA LYS A 32 17.65 -6.94 15.33
C LYS A 32 19.13 -6.71 15.12
N LYS A 33 19.89 -7.78 14.91
CA LYS A 33 21.35 -7.77 14.70
C LYS A 33 21.79 -6.71 13.68
N GLU A 34 21.12 -6.62 12.54
CA GLU A 34 21.44 -5.64 11.47
C GLU A 34 21.25 -4.18 11.91
N VAL A 35 20.31 -3.90 12.84
CA VAL A 35 20.09 -2.57 13.40
C VAL A 35 21.19 -2.25 14.40
N ILE A 36 21.48 -3.18 15.33
CA ILE A 36 22.54 -3.05 16.32
C ILE A 36 23.89 -2.79 15.65
N LEU A 37 24.25 -3.58 14.64
CA LEU A 37 25.50 -3.41 13.89
C LEU A 37 25.58 -2.05 13.20
N PHE A 38 24.48 -1.54 12.68
CA PHE A 38 24.44 -0.20 12.09
C PHE A 38 24.61 0.91 13.15
N GLU A 39 24.06 0.72 14.33
CA GLU A 39 24.12 1.69 15.45
C GLU A 39 25.47 1.72 16.15
N LEU A 40 26.24 0.62 16.15
CA LEU A 40 27.60 0.60 16.73
C LEU A 40 28.57 1.61 16.08
N ASN A 41 28.32 2.02 14.83
CA ASN A 41 29.12 3.03 14.13
C ASN A 41 28.20 4.00 13.37
N LEU A 42 27.17 4.51 14.06
CA LEU A 42 26.04 5.21 13.47
C LEU A 42 26.44 6.41 12.62
N GLU A 43 27.27 7.31 13.17
CA GLU A 43 27.68 8.54 12.50
C GLU A 43 28.43 8.25 11.20
N ASN A 44 29.45 7.39 11.26
CA ASN A 44 30.24 7.01 10.09
C ASN A 44 29.39 6.29 9.06
N ASN A 45 28.48 5.41 9.48
CA ASN A 45 27.59 4.70 8.57
C ASN A 45 26.65 5.67 7.82
N ILE A 46 26.12 6.69 8.51
CA ILE A 46 25.28 7.73 7.90
C ILE A 46 26.11 8.59 6.95
N ILE A 47 27.30 9.04 7.37
CA ILE A 47 28.19 9.87 6.54
C ILE A 47 28.60 9.12 5.26
N ASN A 48 29.03 7.86 5.42
CA ASN A 48 29.42 7.02 4.28
C ASN A 48 28.24 6.79 3.31
N LEU A 49 27.04 6.56 3.84
CA LEU A 49 25.82 6.40 3.04
C LEU A 49 25.52 7.67 2.23
N ILE A 50 25.58 8.84 2.86
CA ILE A 50 25.40 10.13 2.18
C ILE A 50 26.47 10.34 1.10
N ASN A 51 27.74 10.06 1.38
CA ASN A 51 28.84 10.22 0.44
C ASN A 51 28.69 9.27 -0.75
N ASN A 52 28.27 8.02 -0.53
CA ASN A 52 27.98 7.06 -1.59
C ASN A 52 26.83 7.51 -2.49
N ILE A 53 25.77 8.09 -1.91
CA ILE A 53 24.66 8.64 -2.68
C ILE A 53 25.10 9.87 -3.47
N LYS A 54 25.85 10.80 -2.85
CA LYS A 54 26.37 12.03 -3.51
C LYS A 54 27.28 11.71 -4.69
N SER A 55 28.16 10.73 -4.53
CA SER A 55 29.13 10.32 -5.56
C SER A 55 28.53 9.40 -6.63
N GLY A 56 27.28 8.99 -6.50
CA GLY A 56 26.65 8.04 -7.43
C GLY A 56 27.14 6.59 -7.30
N LYS A 57 27.90 6.27 -6.25
CA LYS A 57 28.40 4.91 -5.96
C LYS A 57 27.39 4.02 -5.24
N TYR A 58 26.33 4.60 -4.68
CA TYR A 58 25.30 3.82 -3.99
C TYR A 58 24.60 2.86 -4.94
N ARG A 59 24.46 1.61 -4.51
CA ARG A 59 23.67 0.54 -5.16
C ARG A 59 22.83 -0.16 -4.11
N LEU A 60 21.68 -0.71 -4.53
CA LEU A 60 20.87 -1.54 -3.66
C LEU A 60 21.61 -2.85 -3.34
N GLY A 61 21.56 -3.26 -2.08
CA GLY A 61 22.07 -4.54 -1.64
C GLY A 61 21.19 -5.72 -2.10
N GLU A 62 21.68 -6.93 -1.86
CA GLU A 62 20.94 -8.15 -2.21
C GLU A 62 19.71 -8.35 -1.36
N TYR A 63 18.65 -8.83 -1.99
CA TYR A 63 17.40 -9.12 -1.31
C TYR A 63 17.43 -10.47 -0.60
N HIS A 64 17.04 -10.48 0.66
CA HIS A 64 16.70 -11.69 1.36
C HIS A 64 15.22 -12.04 1.13
N SER A 65 14.95 -13.23 0.60
CA SER A 65 13.60 -13.68 0.29
C SER A 65 13.08 -14.65 1.34
N PHE A 66 11.83 -14.47 1.77
CA PHE A 66 11.11 -15.42 2.61
C PHE A 66 9.63 -15.44 2.26
N THR A 67 8.99 -16.58 2.50
CA THR A 67 7.58 -16.76 2.19
C THR A 67 6.72 -16.57 3.44
N ILE A 68 5.65 -15.77 3.30
CA ILE A 68 4.56 -15.69 4.27
C ILE A 68 3.34 -16.39 3.70
N TYR A 69 2.63 -17.17 4.53
CA TYR A 69 1.48 -17.97 4.07
C TYR A 69 0.12 -17.33 4.43
N GLU A 70 0.10 -16.30 5.28
CA GLU A 70 -1.13 -15.67 5.73
C GLU A 70 -1.21 -14.19 5.37
N PRO A 71 -2.36 -13.71 4.87
CA PRO A 71 -3.63 -14.39 4.55
C PRO A 71 -3.62 -15.16 3.22
N LYS A 72 -2.56 -15.02 2.44
CA LYS A 72 -2.23 -15.73 1.20
C LYS A 72 -0.72 -15.90 1.12
N GLU A 73 -0.27 -16.92 0.45
CA GLU A 73 1.14 -17.10 0.13
C GLU A 73 1.69 -15.89 -0.64
N ARG A 74 2.79 -15.34 -0.13
CA ARG A 74 3.51 -14.22 -0.74
C ARG A 74 4.99 -14.38 -0.49
N ILE A 75 5.79 -14.20 -1.52
CA ILE A 75 7.23 -14.06 -1.40
C ILE A 75 7.53 -12.60 -1.02
N ILE A 76 8.06 -12.40 0.16
CA ILE A 76 8.53 -11.11 0.64
C ILE A 76 10.02 -11.01 0.34
N LYS A 77 10.43 -9.87 -0.20
CA LYS A 77 11.81 -9.56 -0.49
C LYS A 77 12.25 -8.39 0.37
N ALA A 78 13.13 -8.66 1.31
CA ALA A 78 13.62 -7.69 2.27
C ALA A 78 15.02 -7.23 1.89
N LEU A 79 15.22 -5.93 1.78
CA LEU A 79 16.52 -5.31 1.61
C LEU A 79 17.34 -5.31 2.90
N PRO A 80 18.67 -5.21 2.84
CA PRO A 80 19.54 -4.90 3.97
C PRO A 80 19.06 -3.66 4.73
N TYR A 81 19.44 -3.54 5.99
CA TYR A 81 18.97 -2.44 6.84
C TYR A 81 19.33 -1.05 6.30
N VAL A 82 20.54 -0.90 5.76
CA VAL A 82 21.03 0.36 5.15
C VAL A 82 20.06 0.85 4.06
N ASP A 83 19.64 -0.04 3.18
CA ASP A 83 18.72 0.31 2.10
C ASP A 83 17.33 0.67 2.62
N ARG A 84 16.88 0.04 3.72
CA ARG A 84 15.62 0.43 4.36
C ARG A 84 15.68 1.86 4.91
N VAL A 85 16.85 2.31 5.41
CA VAL A 85 17.06 3.71 5.81
C VAL A 85 16.94 4.63 4.60
N VAL A 86 17.55 4.27 3.47
CA VAL A 86 17.47 5.03 2.22
C VAL A 86 16.03 5.12 1.71
N HIS A 87 15.28 4.02 1.72
CA HIS A 87 13.88 4.01 1.32
C HIS A 87 13.00 4.89 2.23
N GLN A 88 13.28 4.91 3.55
CA GLN A 88 12.61 5.81 4.48
C GLN A 88 12.91 7.27 4.14
N TRP A 89 14.20 7.62 3.96
CA TRP A 89 14.60 8.97 3.57
C TRP A 89 13.92 9.41 2.26
N TYR A 90 13.97 8.58 1.22
CA TYR A 90 13.40 8.91 -0.07
C TYR A 90 11.88 9.18 0.00
N VAL A 91 11.15 8.32 0.69
CA VAL A 91 9.69 8.48 0.83
C VAL A 91 9.33 9.71 1.65
N GLU A 92 9.98 9.91 2.80
CA GLU A 92 9.66 11.01 3.71
C GLU A 92 10.03 12.37 3.12
N GLU A 93 11.13 12.45 2.38
CA GLU A 93 11.63 13.72 1.87
C GLU A 93 11.06 14.10 0.49
N PHE A 94 10.67 13.13 -0.35
CA PHE A 94 10.26 13.43 -1.72
C PHE A 94 8.85 12.96 -2.06
N ILE A 95 8.42 11.80 -1.58
CA ILE A 95 7.11 11.26 -1.96
C ILE A 95 6.00 11.89 -1.12
N LYS A 96 6.10 11.81 0.19
CA LYS A 96 5.06 12.31 1.09
C LYS A 96 4.79 13.82 0.96
N PRO A 97 5.80 14.70 0.93
CA PRO A 97 5.54 16.14 0.87
C PRO A 97 5.03 16.64 -0.48
N TYR A 98 5.38 15.95 -1.59
CA TYR A 98 5.14 16.51 -2.93
C TYR A 98 4.16 15.70 -3.78
N ILE A 99 4.08 14.38 -3.58
CA ILE A 99 3.25 13.51 -4.42
C ILE A 99 1.98 13.06 -3.69
N VAL A 100 2.08 12.66 -2.43
CA VAL A 100 0.91 12.25 -1.62
C VAL A 100 -0.20 13.31 -1.58
N PRO A 101 0.06 14.62 -1.46
CA PRO A 101 -0.99 15.63 -1.48
C PRO A 101 -1.81 15.68 -2.79
N ARG A 102 -1.35 15.02 -3.83
CA ARG A 102 -2.04 14.95 -5.14
C ARG A 102 -2.96 13.74 -5.27
N PHE A 103 -2.90 12.81 -4.32
CA PHE A 103 -3.83 11.69 -4.32
C PHE A 103 -5.25 12.14 -4.04
N ILE A 104 -6.21 11.44 -4.60
CA ILE A 104 -7.61 11.69 -4.27
C ILE A 104 -7.88 11.46 -2.78
N SER A 105 -8.83 12.19 -2.22
CA SER A 105 -9.19 12.07 -0.80
C SER A 105 -9.67 10.66 -0.42
N THR A 106 -10.20 9.91 -1.37
CA THR A 106 -10.77 8.57 -1.19
C THR A 106 -9.83 7.40 -1.53
N SER A 107 -8.52 7.66 -1.61
CA SER A 107 -7.46 6.64 -1.55
C SER A 107 -6.97 6.51 -0.10
N PHE A 108 -6.91 5.28 0.45
CA PHE A 108 -6.76 5.07 1.90
C PHE A 108 -5.55 4.24 2.31
N ALA A 109 -4.92 3.50 1.42
CA ALA A 109 -3.82 2.60 1.77
C ALA A 109 -2.48 3.33 1.95
N CYS A 110 -1.73 2.99 2.99
CA CYS A 110 -0.36 3.46 3.25
C CYS A 110 -0.22 4.99 3.40
N LEU A 111 -1.27 5.68 3.82
CA LEU A 111 -1.31 7.12 4.03
C LEU A 111 -1.54 7.44 5.51
N THR A 112 -0.91 8.51 5.99
CA THR A 112 -1.12 9.03 7.35
C THR A 112 -2.58 9.42 7.56
N ASP A 113 -3.12 9.19 8.75
CA ASP A 113 -4.51 9.49 9.15
C ASP A 113 -5.58 8.84 8.28
N LYS A 114 -5.22 7.79 7.53
CA LYS A 114 -6.11 6.96 6.72
C LYS A 114 -6.05 5.50 7.19
N GLY A 115 -6.22 4.55 6.32
CA GLY A 115 -6.16 3.12 6.66
C GLY A 115 -7.49 2.40 6.48
N THR A 116 -7.55 1.17 6.97
CA THR A 116 -8.71 0.26 6.74
C THR A 116 -9.99 0.80 7.33
N HIS A 117 -9.96 1.34 8.55
CA HIS A 117 -11.16 1.84 9.24
C HIS A 117 -11.75 3.05 8.51
N LYS A 118 -10.91 4.03 8.14
CA LYS A 118 -11.36 5.21 7.38
C LYS A 118 -11.91 4.85 5.99
N ALA A 119 -11.34 3.83 5.35
CA ALA A 119 -11.85 3.32 4.08
C ALA A 119 -13.25 2.70 4.25
N VAL A 120 -13.47 1.93 5.32
CA VAL A 120 -14.77 1.33 5.65
C VAL A 120 -15.80 2.41 5.98
N GLU A 121 -15.46 3.37 6.84
CA GLU A 121 -16.31 4.51 7.19
C GLU A 121 -16.73 5.32 5.94
N GLN A 122 -15.81 5.50 5.01
CA GLN A 122 -16.11 6.22 3.76
C GLN A 122 -17.10 5.47 2.88
N ILE A 123 -16.98 4.13 2.77
CA ILE A 123 -17.95 3.31 2.05
C ILE A 123 -19.31 3.35 2.74
N GLU A 124 -19.38 3.18 4.09
CA GLU A 124 -20.62 3.32 4.83
C GLU A 124 -21.31 4.66 4.58
N LYS A 125 -20.54 5.75 4.69
CA LYS A 125 -21.02 7.10 4.41
C LYS A 125 -21.61 7.21 3.00
N TYR A 126 -20.89 6.71 1.99
CA TYR A 126 -21.36 6.75 0.61
C TYR A 126 -22.61 5.91 0.37
N MET A 127 -22.68 4.70 0.94
CA MET A 127 -23.87 3.85 0.83
C MET A 127 -25.09 4.50 1.48
N ARG A 128 -24.93 5.14 2.65
CA ARG A 128 -26.03 5.86 3.33
C ARG A 128 -26.50 7.08 2.53
N ILE A 129 -25.58 7.87 2.01
CA ILE A 129 -25.91 9.05 1.17
C ILE A 129 -26.64 8.59 -0.10
N TYR A 130 -26.12 7.55 -0.75
CA TYR A 130 -26.74 7.03 -1.97
C TYR A 130 -28.17 6.55 -1.71
N LYS A 131 -28.36 5.77 -0.62
CA LYS A 131 -29.68 5.24 -0.23
C LYS A 131 -30.70 6.32 0.13
N ARG A 132 -30.27 7.47 0.64
CA ARG A 132 -31.15 8.63 0.89
C ARG A 132 -31.66 9.28 -0.38
N ASN A 133 -30.83 9.26 -1.43
CA ASN A 133 -31.10 9.97 -2.69
C ASN A 133 -31.68 9.05 -3.80
N SER A 134 -31.70 7.75 -3.59
CA SER A 134 -32.15 6.74 -4.56
C SER A 134 -32.69 5.52 -3.83
N GLU A 135 -33.73 4.90 -4.40
CA GLU A 135 -34.30 3.68 -3.83
C GLU A 135 -33.34 2.49 -3.87
N ASP A 136 -32.65 2.30 -5.01
CA ASP A 136 -31.72 1.20 -5.22
C ASP A 136 -30.44 1.69 -5.91
N PHE A 137 -29.35 0.94 -5.70
CA PHE A 137 -28.06 1.15 -6.38
C PHE A 137 -27.27 -0.16 -6.45
N TRP A 138 -26.26 -0.14 -7.31
CA TRP A 138 -25.37 -1.27 -7.53
C TRP A 138 -23.96 -0.94 -7.09
N ILE A 139 -23.24 -1.99 -6.74
CA ILE A 139 -21.85 -1.93 -6.33
C ILE A 139 -21.01 -2.62 -7.38
N LEU A 140 -20.03 -1.90 -7.92
CA LEU A 140 -18.95 -2.47 -8.71
C LEU A 140 -17.72 -2.58 -7.81
N LYS A 141 -17.33 -3.80 -7.50
CA LYS A 141 -16.12 -4.10 -6.73
C LYS A 141 -15.08 -4.71 -7.64
N CYS A 142 -13.90 -4.08 -7.69
CA CYS A 142 -12.78 -4.48 -8.52
C CYS A 142 -11.52 -4.74 -7.67
N ASP A 143 -10.68 -5.63 -8.17
CA ASP A 143 -9.37 -5.99 -7.63
C ASP A 143 -8.41 -6.20 -8.80
N ILE A 144 -7.15 -5.77 -8.69
CA ILE A 144 -6.16 -5.92 -9.76
C ILE A 144 -5.47 -7.27 -9.64
N LYS A 145 -5.30 -7.95 -10.76
CA LYS A 145 -4.65 -9.27 -10.82
C LYS A 145 -3.16 -9.14 -10.51
N ARG A 146 -2.70 -9.81 -9.43
CA ARG A 146 -1.27 -9.89 -9.03
C ARG A 146 -0.56 -8.52 -9.00
N TYR A 147 -1.21 -7.49 -8.48
CA TYR A 147 -0.88 -6.09 -8.67
C TYR A 147 0.61 -5.76 -8.61
N PHE A 148 1.30 -6.02 -7.49
CA PHE A 148 2.73 -5.71 -7.34
C PHE A 148 3.63 -6.41 -8.36
N TYR A 149 3.25 -7.59 -8.81
CA TYR A 149 3.96 -8.36 -9.83
C TYR A 149 3.65 -7.93 -11.26
N SER A 150 2.63 -7.07 -11.44
CA SER A 150 2.17 -6.60 -12.75
C SER A 150 2.52 -5.14 -13.02
N ILE A 151 3.07 -4.41 -12.07
CA ILE A 151 3.47 -3.02 -12.28
C ILE A 151 4.64 -2.99 -13.27
N ASN A 152 4.47 -2.25 -14.38
CA ASN A 152 5.54 -2.02 -15.34
C ASN A 152 6.46 -0.89 -14.82
N PRO A 153 7.75 -1.17 -14.55
CA PRO A 153 8.69 -0.17 -14.03
C PRO A 153 8.93 1.02 -14.97
N ASN A 154 8.83 0.82 -16.30
CA ASN A 154 8.99 1.91 -17.26
C ASN A 154 7.82 2.88 -17.18
N ILE A 155 6.57 2.37 -17.15
CA ILE A 155 5.38 3.19 -16.98
C ILE A 155 5.42 3.91 -15.63
N LEU A 156 5.83 3.23 -14.55
CA LEU A 156 6.00 3.85 -13.23
C LEU A 156 6.98 5.02 -13.28
N TYR A 157 8.12 4.84 -13.95
CA TYR A 157 9.12 5.88 -14.10
C TYR A 157 8.60 7.08 -14.91
N GLU A 158 7.88 6.84 -16.00
CA GLU A 158 7.24 7.92 -16.79
C GLU A 158 6.17 8.67 -15.97
N ILE A 159 5.40 7.98 -15.15
CA ILE A 159 4.46 8.62 -14.22
C ILE A 159 5.22 9.53 -13.22
N LEU A 160 6.32 9.05 -12.64
CA LEU A 160 7.12 9.83 -11.68
C LEU A 160 7.78 11.06 -12.33
N LYS A 161 8.17 11.01 -13.60
CA LYS A 161 8.66 12.17 -14.37
C LYS A 161 7.64 13.30 -14.50
N LYS A 162 6.35 13.00 -14.39
CA LYS A 162 5.32 14.05 -14.33
C LYS A 162 5.43 14.90 -13.06
N TYR A 163 5.95 14.33 -11.97
CA TYR A 163 6.06 14.97 -10.65
C TYR A 163 7.45 15.51 -10.33
N ILE A 164 8.49 14.93 -10.91
CA ILE A 164 9.90 15.24 -10.61
C ILE A 164 10.55 15.88 -11.85
N SER A 165 11.22 17.00 -11.67
CA SER A 165 12.06 17.64 -12.69
C SER A 165 13.51 17.86 -12.21
N ASP A 166 13.83 17.51 -10.98
CA ASP A 166 15.20 17.46 -10.44
C ASP A 166 15.92 16.26 -11.07
N LYS A 167 16.95 16.53 -11.89
CA LYS A 167 17.67 15.50 -12.65
C LYS A 167 18.32 14.46 -11.72
N LYS A 168 18.93 14.90 -10.61
CA LYS A 168 19.59 13.99 -9.66
C LYS A 168 18.58 13.12 -8.92
N LEU A 169 17.44 13.68 -8.54
CA LEU A 169 16.36 12.91 -7.97
C LEU A 169 15.78 11.90 -8.96
N LEU A 170 15.65 12.25 -10.24
CA LEU A 170 15.20 11.31 -11.26
C LEU A 170 16.20 10.17 -11.49
N GLU A 171 17.51 10.44 -11.54
CA GLU A 171 18.55 9.42 -11.62
C GLU A 171 18.46 8.47 -10.41
N PHE A 172 18.32 9.02 -9.21
CA PHE A 172 18.18 8.23 -7.99
C PHE A 172 16.87 7.43 -7.95
N THR A 173 15.77 8.03 -8.40
CA THR A 173 14.47 7.34 -8.55
C THR A 173 14.59 6.17 -9.53
N LYS A 174 15.29 6.37 -10.65
CA LYS A 174 15.58 5.32 -11.63
C LYS A 174 16.33 4.15 -10.98
N LEU A 175 17.37 4.44 -10.18
CA LEU A 175 18.09 3.42 -9.42
C LEU A 175 17.15 2.62 -8.52
N LEU A 176 16.31 3.28 -7.69
CA LEU A 176 15.39 2.59 -6.79
C LEU A 176 14.34 1.71 -7.49
N ILE A 177 13.98 2.04 -8.72
CA ILE A 177 13.02 1.27 -9.52
C ILE A 177 13.70 0.10 -10.24
N PHE A 178 14.86 0.33 -10.82
CA PHE A 178 15.44 -0.57 -11.81
C PHE A 178 16.61 -1.42 -11.31
N ASP A 179 17.28 -1.01 -10.24
CA ASP A 179 18.44 -1.75 -9.70
C ASP A 179 18.02 -3.11 -9.08
N SER A 180 16.74 -3.27 -8.78
CA SER A 180 16.16 -4.54 -8.31
C SER A 180 15.80 -5.53 -9.42
N ARG A 181 15.89 -5.16 -10.70
CA ARG A 181 15.40 -5.96 -11.84
C ARG A 181 16.04 -7.33 -11.98
N GLY A 182 17.33 -7.46 -11.77
CA GLY A 182 18.02 -8.75 -11.86
C GLY A 182 17.45 -9.84 -10.94
N GLN A 183 16.63 -9.44 -9.97
CA GLN A 183 16.03 -10.34 -8.99
C GLN A 183 14.53 -10.62 -9.23
N PHE A 184 13.86 -9.88 -10.15
CA PHE A 184 12.39 -9.95 -10.36
C PHE A 184 11.96 -10.12 -11.82
N GLY A 185 12.89 -10.03 -12.77
CA GLY A 185 12.55 -9.87 -14.18
C GLY A 185 12.15 -8.43 -14.52
N ASP A 186 11.68 -8.23 -15.75
CA ASP A 186 11.41 -6.89 -16.31
C ASP A 186 10.10 -6.25 -15.83
N ILE A 187 9.23 -6.99 -15.19
CA ILE A 187 7.91 -6.55 -14.72
C ILE A 187 7.76 -6.83 -13.23
N GLY A 188 7.10 -5.93 -12.53
CA GLY A 188 6.84 -6.01 -11.10
C GLY A 188 7.73 -5.12 -10.25
N ILE A 189 7.31 -4.90 -9.02
CA ILE A 189 8.08 -4.22 -7.97
C ILE A 189 8.12 -5.10 -6.71
N PRO A 190 9.21 -5.03 -5.92
CA PRO A 190 9.39 -5.89 -4.74
C PRO A 190 8.31 -5.69 -3.68
N ILE A 191 7.72 -6.78 -3.18
CA ILE A 191 6.86 -6.73 -1.99
C ILE A 191 7.76 -6.78 -0.76
N GLY A 192 7.75 -5.70 0.03
CA GLY A 192 8.57 -5.56 1.25
C GLY A 192 9.28 -4.22 1.37
N ASN A 193 9.53 -3.54 0.27
CA ASN A 193 10.13 -2.22 0.28
C ASN A 193 9.12 -1.13 0.67
N TYR A 194 9.56 -0.17 1.46
CA TYR A 194 8.73 0.97 1.84
C TYR A 194 8.34 1.83 0.61
N THR A 195 9.25 2.03 -0.33
CA THR A 195 8.97 2.72 -1.60
C THR A 195 7.92 2.02 -2.44
N SER A 196 7.91 0.68 -2.48
CA SER A 196 6.98 -0.09 -3.31
C SER A 196 5.51 0.20 -2.97
N GLN A 197 5.20 0.43 -1.70
CA GLN A 197 3.84 0.79 -1.27
C GLN A 197 3.38 2.13 -1.86
N PHE A 198 4.29 3.10 -1.89
CA PHE A 198 4.01 4.42 -2.47
C PHE A 198 4.03 4.39 -3.99
N PHE A 199 4.96 3.67 -4.60
CA PHE A 199 5.02 3.47 -6.05
C PHE A 199 3.73 2.81 -6.58
N ALA A 200 3.24 1.81 -5.87
CA ALA A 200 1.95 1.20 -6.18
C ALA A 200 0.79 2.22 -6.10
N ASN A 201 0.74 3.04 -5.05
CA ASN A 201 -0.29 4.09 -4.96
C ASN A 201 -0.15 5.16 -6.05
N ILE A 202 1.07 5.57 -6.40
CA ILE A 202 1.35 6.52 -7.48
C ILE A 202 0.90 5.97 -8.82
N TYR A 203 1.16 4.70 -9.08
CA TYR A 203 0.78 4.03 -10.33
C TYR A 203 -0.74 4.02 -10.52
N LEU A 204 -1.51 3.63 -9.51
CA LEU A 204 -2.97 3.62 -9.56
C LEU A 204 -3.61 5.00 -9.35
N ASN A 205 -2.86 6.04 -9.02
CA ASN A 205 -3.40 7.38 -9.00
C ASN A 205 -3.82 7.88 -10.41
N GLU A 206 -3.23 7.32 -11.47
CA GLU A 206 -3.69 7.53 -12.85
C GLU A 206 -5.12 7.00 -13.05
N LEU A 207 -5.41 5.78 -12.53
CA LEU A 207 -6.77 5.24 -12.50
C LEU A 207 -7.71 6.09 -11.65
N ASP A 208 -7.25 6.56 -10.48
CA ASP A 208 -8.04 7.42 -9.61
C ASP A 208 -8.48 8.70 -10.32
N TYR A 209 -7.58 9.32 -11.09
CA TYR A 209 -7.90 10.49 -11.88
C TYR A 209 -8.87 10.17 -13.02
N TYR A 210 -8.65 9.07 -13.74
CA TYR A 210 -9.56 8.63 -14.79
C TYR A 210 -10.98 8.42 -14.24
N VAL A 211 -11.13 7.68 -13.15
CA VAL A 211 -12.45 7.43 -12.52
C VAL A 211 -13.11 8.72 -12.03
N LYS A 212 -12.34 9.64 -11.42
CA LYS A 212 -12.89 10.84 -10.80
C LYS A 212 -13.12 11.99 -11.77
N ARG A 213 -12.27 12.15 -12.79
CA ARG A 213 -12.29 13.31 -13.70
C ARG A 213 -12.94 12.98 -15.04
N ASP A 214 -12.56 11.86 -15.64
CA ASP A 214 -13.04 11.49 -16.99
C ASP A 214 -14.38 10.76 -16.89
N LEU A 215 -14.47 9.72 -16.05
CA LEU A 215 -15.72 8.99 -15.81
C LEU A 215 -16.67 9.73 -14.85
N LYS A 216 -16.19 10.75 -14.15
CA LYS A 216 -16.96 11.60 -13.19
C LYS A 216 -17.71 10.82 -12.11
N ILE A 217 -17.17 9.64 -11.69
CA ILE A 217 -17.81 8.81 -10.69
C ILE A 217 -17.68 9.45 -9.30
N LYS A 218 -18.80 9.84 -8.71
CA LYS A 218 -18.87 10.53 -7.41
C LYS A 218 -18.46 9.61 -6.27
N TYR A 219 -18.97 8.39 -6.21
CA TYR A 219 -18.82 7.44 -5.11
C TYR A 219 -17.79 6.36 -5.46
N TYR A 220 -16.52 6.67 -5.28
CA TYR A 220 -15.36 5.85 -5.54
C TYR A 220 -14.44 5.81 -4.33
N VAL A 221 -14.02 4.63 -3.90
CA VAL A 221 -13.06 4.40 -2.79
C VAL A 221 -12.06 3.35 -3.20
N ARG A 222 -10.77 3.60 -2.94
CA ARG A 222 -9.69 2.65 -3.18
C ARG A 222 -8.86 2.38 -1.93
N TYR A 223 -8.55 1.10 -1.72
CA TYR A 223 -7.57 0.64 -0.75
C TYR A 223 -6.55 -0.25 -1.46
N MET A 224 -5.39 0.30 -1.83
CA MET A 224 -4.37 -0.30 -2.67
C MET A 224 -4.97 -0.73 -4.04
N ASP A 225 -5.00 -2.03 -4.34
CA ASP A 225 -5.53 -2.66 -5.55
C ASP A 225 -7.03 -3.00 -5.49
N ASP A 226 -7.62 -2.95 -4.29
CA ASP A 226 -9.06 -3.19 -4.07
C ASP A 226 -9.83 -1.87 -4.12
N PHE A 227 -10.78 -1.73 -5.04
CA PHE A 227 -11.55 -0.50 -5.17
C PHE A 227 -13.04 -0.76 -5.45
N ILE A 228 -13.86 0.21 -5.05
CA ILE A 228 -15.31 0.11 -5.05
C ILE A 228 -15.92 1.37 -5.65
N LEU A 229 -16.90 1.17 -6.52
CA LEU A 229 -17.75 2.21 -7.09
C LEU A 229 -19.22 1.91 -6.75
N LEU A 230 -19.99 2.95 -6.44
CA LEU A 230 -21.44 2.86 -6.32
C LEU A 230 -22.06 3.51 -7.55
N LEU A 231 -22.95 2.78 -8.22
CA LEU A 231 -23.52 3.13 -9.52
C LEU A 231 -25.05 2.94 -9.50
N PRO A 232 -25.80 3.64 -10.34
CA PRO A 232 -27.28 3.59 -10.30
C PRO A 232 -27.85 2.20 -10.56
N ASN A 233 -27.31 1.49 -11.56
CA ASN A 233 -27.89 0.24 -12.06
C ASN A 233 -26.82 -0.74 -12.56
N LYS A 234 -27.26 -1.92 -12.97
CA LYS A 234 -26.40 -3.00 -13.48
C LYS A 234 -25.74 -2.63 -14.81
N LYS A 235 -26.46 -1.93 -15.70
CA LYS A 235 -25.96 -1.53 -17.03
C LYS A 235 -24.75 -0.60 -16.87
N ASP A 236 -24.84 0.40 -16.01
CA ASP A 236 -23.73 1.31 -15.71
C ASP A 236 -22.53 0.57 -15.11
N CYS A 237 -22.77 -0.44 -14.25
CA CYS A 237 -21.69 -1.27 -13.72
C CYS A 237 -20.93 -2.02 -14.83
N ILE A 238 -21.63 -2.55 -15.81
CA ILE A 238 -21.02 -3.26 -16.95
C ILE A 238 -20.22 -2.28 -17.79
N GLU A 239 -20.81 -1.17 -18.18
CA GLU A 239 -20.18 -0.13 -19.00
C GLU A 239 -18.91 0.44 -18.33
N ILE A 240 -19.04 0.86 -17.08
CA ILE A 240 -17.92 1.42 -16.32
C ILE A 240 -16.81 0.39 -16.10
N LYS A 241 -17.18 -0.87 -15.85
CA LYS A 241 -16.18 -1.94 -15.71
C LYS A 241 -15.37 -2.11 -16.99
N THR A 242 -16.02 -2.15 -18.17
CA THR A 242 -15.35 -2.24 -19.48
C THR A 242 -14.40 -1.06 -19.70
N LYS A 243 -14.86 0.19 -19.46
CA LYS A 243 -14.03 1.39 -19.59
C LYS A 243 -12.80 1.35 -18.65
N ILE A 244 -12.95 0.85 -17.44
CA ILE A 244 -11.84 0.66 -16.49
C ILE A 244 -10.88 -0.41 -16.99
N GLU A 245 -11.37 -1.55 -17.52
CA GLU A 245 -10.53 -2.62 -18.07
C GLU A 245 -9.70 -2.12 -19.27
N GLU A 246 -10.31 -1.38 -20.17
CA GLU A 246 -9.63 -0.75 -21.32
C GLU A 246 -8.56 0.25 -20.87
N PHE A 247 -8.87 1.12 -19.91
CA PHE A 247 -7.89 2.06 -19.36
C PHE A 247 -6.72 1.35 -18.69
N LEU A 248 -7.00 0.38 -17.83
CA LEU A 248 -5.96 -0.41 -17.14
C LEU A 248 -5.04 -1.11 -18.13
N TYR A 249 -5.62 -1.73 -19.16
CA TYR A 249 -4.85 -2.44 -20.19
C TYR A 249 -4.01 -1.48 -21.04
N SER A 250 -4.62 -0.44 -21.60
CA SER A 250 -3.96 0.46 -22.56
C SER A 250 -2.99 1.45 -21.93
N LYS A 251 -3.21 1.90 -20.68
CA LYS A 251 -2.41 2.95 -20.04
C LYS A 251 -1.47 2.43 -18.97
N LEU A 252 -1.82 1.33 -18.31
CA LEU A 252 -1.10 0.82 -17.15
C LEU A 252 -0.63 -0.63 -17.34
N GLU A 253 -0.93 -1.28 -18.44
CA GLU A 253 -0.62 -2.71 -18.68
C GLU A 253 -1.06 -3.61 -17.53
N LEU A 254 -2.21 -3.29 -16.93
CA LEU A 254 -2.82 -4.03 -15.84
C LEU A 254 -4.11 -4.71 -16.28
N SER A 255 -4.50 -5.76 -15.56
CA SER A 255 -5.79 -6.43 -15.76
C SER A 255 -6.54 -6.60 -14.46
N LEU A 256 -7.87 -6.56 -14.53
CA LEU A 256 -8.72 -6.89 -13.40
C LEU A 256 -8.64 -8.38 -13.04
N ASN A 257 -8.75 -8.66 -11.75
CA ASN A 257 -8.90 -10.01 -11.25
C ASN A 257 -10.29 -10.56 -11.68
N SER A 258 -10.36 -11.84 -12.07
CA SER A 258 -11.63 -12.53 -12.41
C SER A 258 -12.68 -12.49 -11.29
N LYS A 259 -12.28 -12.18 -10.06
CA LYS A 259 -13.17 -11.97 -8.90
C LYS A 259 -13.82 -10.60 -8.87
N SER A 260 -13.46 -9.69 -9.78
CA SER A 260 -14.11 -8.39 -9.92
C SER A 260 -15.54 -8.58 -10.39
N ARG A 261 -16.50 -8.01 -9.65
CA ARG A 261 -17.93 -8.26 -9.87
C ARG A 261 -18.77 -7.07 -9.47
N TYR A 262 -19.98 -7.05 -9.99
CA TYR A 262 -21.03 -6.11 -9.61
C TYR A 262 -22.24 -6.84 -9.02
N TYR A 263 -22.94 -6.19 -8.10
CA TYR A 263 -24.08 -6.77 -7.38
C TYR A 263 -24.93 -5.67 -6.72
N PRO A 264 -26.20 -5.96 -6.40
CA PRO A 264 -27.07 -5.01 -5.70
C PRO A 264 -26.52 -4.68 -4.31
N TYR A 265 -26.69 -3.45 -3.85
CA TYR A 265 -26.20 -2.98 -2.54
C TYR A 265 -26.72 -3.79 -1.35
N LYS A 266 -27.94 -4.38 -1.49
CA LYS A 266 -28.58 -5.23 -0.47
C LYS A 266 -27.71 -6.42 -0.06
N MET A 267 -26.83 -6.87 -0.93
CA MET A 267 -25.88 -7.95 -0.63
C MET A 267 -24.74 -7.54 0.30
N GLY A 268 -24.57 -6.23 0.55
CA GLY A 268 -23.46 -5.71 1.34
C GLY A 268 -22.09 -5.83 0.68
N VAL A 269 -21.14 -4.97 1.05
CA VAL A 269 -19.80 -4.87 0.45
C VAL A 269 -18.76 -5.55 1.31
N ASN A 270 -18.02 -6.50 0.76
CA ASN A 270 -16.84 -7.06 1.42
C ASN A 270 -15.61 -6.18 1.16
N PHE A 271 -15.14 -5.42 2.16
CA PHE A 271 -14.01 -4.50 2.04
C PHE A 271 -13.21 -4.42 3.33
N CYS A 272 -11.89 -4.40 3.24
CA CYS A 272 -10.98 -4.23 4.38
C CYS A 272 -11.32 -5.07 5.63
N GLY A 273 -11.73 -6.32 5.45
CA GLY A 273 -12.03 -7.22 6.58
C GLY A 273 -13.48 -7.19 7.08
N TYR A 274 -14.32 -6.32 6.54
CA TYR A 274 -15.73 -6.17 6.89
C TYR A 274 -16.67 -6.56 5.74
N ARG A 275 -17.93 -6.84 6.10
CA ARG A 275 -19.07 -6.81 5.21
C ARG A 275 -19.96 -5.65 5.62
N ILE A 276 -20.06 -4.65 4.76
CA ILE A 276 -20.65 -3.34 5.01
C ILE A 276 -22.04 -3.29 4.40
N PHE A 277 -23.03 -2.85 5.16
CA PHE A 277 -24.39 -2.58 4.74
C PHE A 277 -24.75 -1.11 4.96
N THR A 278 -25.88 -0.66 4.47
CA THR A 278 -26.34 0.72 4.67
C THR A 278 -26.66 1.05 6.15
N THR A 279 -27.03 0.04 6.93
CA THR A 279 -27.45 0.18 8.34
C THR A 279 -26.36 -0.24 9.33
N HIS A 280 -25.55 -1.23 9.00
CA HIS A 280 -24.57 -1.83 9.91
C HIS A 280 -23.38 -2.43 9.17
N ARG A 281 -22.36 -2.84 9.91
CA ARG A 281 -21.21 -3.59 9.41
C ARG A 281 -20.98 -4.86 10.20
N LEU A 282 -20.56 -5.92 9.53
CA LEU A 282 -20.22 -7.21 10.12
C LEU A 282 -18.75 -7.55 9.83
N LEU A 283 -18.11 -8.26 10.74
CA LEU A 283 -16.82 -8.87 10.45
C LEU A 283 -16.97 -9.95 9.37
N ARG A 284 -16.00 -10.06 8.46
CA ARG A 284 -15.97 -11.12 7.44
C ARG A 284 -15.96 -12.50 8.11
N LEU A 285 -16.68 -13.44 7.51
CA LEU A 285 -16.74 -14.84 7.98
C LEU A 285 -15.34 -15.46 8.17
N ARG A 286 -14.39 -15.15 7.26
CA ARG A 286 -13.01 -15.63 7.39
C ARG A 286 -12.35 -15.15 8.68
N SER A 287 -12.49 -13.86 9.04
CA SER A 287 -11.95 -13.30 10.28
C SER A 287 -12.56 -13.93 11.52
N LYS A 288 -13.90 -14.16 11.49
CA LYS A 288 -14.61 -14.86 12.57
C LYS A 288 -14.18 -16.32 12.71
N LYS A 289 -14.02 -17.04 11.58
CA LYS A 289 -13.55 -18.44 11.59
C LYS A 289 -12.12 -18.55 12.13
N LYS A 290 -11.23 -17.60 11.74
CA LYS A 290 -9.83 -17.59 12.20
C LYS A 290 -9.74 -17.42 13.70
N ILE A 291 -10.42 -16.45 14.30
CA ILE A 291 -10.34 -16.25 15.76
C ILE A 291 -10.93 -17.46 16.51
N LYS A 292 -12.05 -18.05 16.03
CA LYS A 292 -12.60 -19.27 16.61
C LYS A 292 -11.61 -20.45 16.55
N SER A 293 -10.87 -20.60 15.44
CA SER A 293 -9.83 -21.61 15.30
C SER A 293 -8.66 -21.35 16.25
N ASN A 294 -8.21 -20.10 16.38
CA ASN A 294 -7.15 -19.74 17.31
C ASN A 294 -7.56 -20.03 18.76
N VAL A 295 -8.77 -19.66 19.17
CA VAL A 295 -9.28 -19.95 20.53
C VAL A 295 -9.32 -21.46 20.80
N LYS A 296 -9.79 -22.28 19.85
CA LYS A 296 -9.76 -23.76 19.98
C LYS A 296 -8.33 -24.27 20.13
N HIS A 297 -7.39 -23.73 19.36
CA HIS A 297 -5.97 -24.10 19.46
C HIS A 297 -5.38 -23.70 20.81
N TRP A 298 -5.65 -22.49 21.30
CA TRP A 298 -5.19 -22.03 22.61
C TRP A 298 -5.75 -22.87 23.76
N ASN A 299 -7.03 -23.24 23.72
CA ASN A 299 -7.63 -24.15 24.71
C ASN A 299 -6.92 -25.52 24.75
N LYS A 300 -6.57 -26.07 23.55
CA LYS A 300 -5.80 -27.31 23.45
C LYS A 300 -4.36 -27.18 24.00
N LEU A 301 -3.72 -26.02 23.85
CA LEU A 301 -2.41 -25.76 24.45
C LEU A 301 -2.51 -25.59 25.96
N TYR A 302 -3.55 -24.93 26.43
CA TYR A 302 -3.84 -24.74 27.86
C TYR A 302 -4.02 -26.09 28.57
N SER A 303 -4.86 -26.97 28.04
CA SER A 303 -5.09 -28.32 28.61
C SER A 303 -3.82 -29.18 28.67
N LYS A 304 -2.78 -28.83 27.89
CA LYS A 304 -1.46 -29.52 27.89
C LYS A 304 -0.38 -28.76 28.67
N ASN A 305 -0.74 -27.70 29.41
CA ASN A 305 0.19 -26.79 30.09
C ASN A 305 1.31 -26.21 29.17
N LYS A 306 0.98 -26.02 27.88
CA LYS A 306 1.88 -25.48 26.85
C LYS A 306 1.49 -24.09 26.34
N LEU A 307 0.48 -23.44 26.97
CA LEU A 307 0.00 -22.12 26.53
C LEU A 307 0.98 -21.02 26.96
N ASN A 308 1.48 -20.27 25.99
CA ASN A 308 2.14 -19.00 26.28
C ASN A 308 1.09 -17.89 26.43
N ILE A 309 0.77 -17.54 27.67
CA ILE A 309 -0.28 -16.56 28.03
C ILE A 309 0.04 -15.20 27.41
N GLN A 310 1.28 -14.72 27.50
CA GLN A 310 1.68 -13.40 26.98
C GLN A 310 1.48 -13.32 25.46
N TYR A 311 1.93 -14.32 24.71
CA TYR A 311 1.72 -14.41 23.27
C TYR A 311 0.22 -14.44 22.92
N THR A 312 -0.56 -15.21 23.66
CA THR A 312 -2.01 -15.35 23.43
C THR A 312 -2.74 -14.02 23.64
N LEU A 313 -2.41 -13.32 24.73
CA LEU A 313 -2.97 -12.00 25.02
C LEU A 313 -2.57 -10.96 23.97
N GLN A 314 -1.31 -10.93 23.54
CA GLN A 314 -0.85 -10.05 22.46
C GLN A 314 -1.56 -10.34 21.13
N SER A 315 -1.73 -11.61 20.79
CA SER A 315 -2.42 -12.04 19.56
C SER A 315 -3.90 -11.63 19.60
N LEU A 316 -4.58 -11.82 20.74
CA LEU A 316 -5.98 -11.43 20.93
C LEU A 316 -6.14 -9.90 20.89
N ALA A 317 -5.31 -9.16 21.58
CA ALA A 317 -5.30 -7.70 21.59
C ALA A 317 -5.05 -7.14 20.17
N SER A 318 -4.11 -7.70 19.43
CA SER A 318 -3.87 -7.33 18.03
C SER A 318 -5.10 -7.58 17.15
N TRP A 319 -5.78 -8.72 17.33
CA TRP A 319 -7.01 -9.03 16.60
C TRP A 319 -8.14 -8.05 16.97
N ILE A 320 -8.35 -7.75 18.25
CA ILE A 320 -9.33 -6.78 18.72
C ILE A 320 -9.05 -5.40 18.10
N ARG A 321 -7.83 -4.88 18.22
CA ARG A 321 -7.42 -3.59 17.65
C ARG A 321 -7.60 -3.51 16.12
N SER A 322 -7.44 -4.62 15.41
CA SER A 322 -7.60 -4.64 13.95
C SER A 322 -9.05 -4.47 13.49
N PHE A 323 -10.05 -4.64 14.39
CA PHE A 323 -11.47 -4.57 14.05
C PHE A 323 -12.26 -3.58 14.92
N PHE A 324 -11.78 -3.28 16.09
CA PHE A 324 -12.42 -2.33 17.00
C PHE A 324 -11.40 -1.18 17.18
N SER A 325 -11.71 0.00 16.62
CA SER A 325 -10.99 1.23 16.98
C SER A 325 -11.37 1.55 18.43
N LEU A 326 -10.54 1.10 19.36
CA LEU A 326 -10.56 1.55 20.74
C LEU A 326 -9.69 2.80 20.84
#